data_17b6776e6da4f4f4c3d8acb0f9948b4e
#
_entry.id   17b6776e6da4f4f4c3d8acb0f9948b4e
#
_cell.length_a   1.000
_cell.length_b   1.000
_cell.length_c   1.000
_cell.angle_alpha   90.00
_cell.angle_beta   90.00
_cell.angle_gamma   90.00
#
_symmetry.space_group_name_H-M   'P 1'
#
loop_
_entity.id
_entity.type
_entity.pdbx_description
1 polymer ?
#
loop_
_entity_poly.entity_id
_entity_poly.type
_entity_poly.pdbx_seq_one_letter_code
_entity_poly.pdbx_strand_id
1 'polypeptide(L)'
;MPVAIEFAEVSLTGDREDNQDRVAVASGDGAALLVVMDGMGGHAYGARAAETGCKVMLELFRAAPKPLFDPLGFLHLALGRAHAAVVALGTRLAVDLRPRATCAICLVQRSEAWWAHVGDSRVYHLRNGTVVARTRDHSHVEQLLREGSIREDEMQGHPMRNYVECCIGGEGA
;
A
#
# COMPACT_ATOMS: atom_id res chain seq x y z
N MET A 1 31.08 1.99 1.14
CA MET A 1 30.60 3.01 0.19
C MET A 1 29.10 3.21 0.43
N PRO A 2 28.56 4.42 0.33
CA PRO A 2 27.13 4.61 0.42
C PRO A 2 26.44 3.85 -0.75
N VAL A 3 25.37 3.15 -0.44
CA VAL A 3 24.55 2.47 -1.45
C VAL A 3 23.75 3.55 -2.19
N ALA A 4 23.87 3.61 -3.52
CA ALA A 4 23.04 4.47 -4.34
C ALA A 4 21.64 3.82 -4.46
N ILE A 5 20.61 4.62 -4.21
CA ILE A 5 19.21 4.21 -4.41
C ILE A 5 18.69 4.94 -5.64
N GLU A 6 18.32 4.19 -6.65
CA GLU A 6 17.63 4.71 -7.83
C GLU A 6 16.17 4.26 -7.80
N PHE A 7 15.25 5.13 -8.19
CA PHE A 7 13.84 4.82 -8.24
C PHE A 7 13.18 5.45 -9.46
N ALA A 8 12.06 4.88 -9.87
CA ALA A 8 11.15 5.45 -10.85
C ALA A 8 9.71 5.21 -10.38
N GLU A 9 8.81 6.09 -10.78
CA GLU A 9 7.40 5.98 -10.46
C GLU A 9 6.56 6.18 -11.72
N VAL A 10 5.44 5.47 -11.80
CA VAL A 10 4.45 5.62 -12.85
C VAL A 10 3.06 5.37 -12.29
N SER A 11 2.10 6.19 -12.70
CA SER A 11 0.68 6.00 -12.43
C SER A 11 -0.09 6.29 -13.71
N LEU A 12 -0.90 5.33 -14.14
CA LEU A 12 -1.66 5.39 -15.39
C LEU A 12 -3.14 5.16 -15.09
N THR A 13 -4.00 5.96 -15.69
CA THR A 13 -5.46 5.83 -15.53
C THR A 13 -6.01 4.54 -16.14
N GLY A 14 -5.34 4.00 -17.18
CA GLY A 14 -5.84 2.86 -17.94
C GLY A 14 -7.16 3.19 -18.63
N ASP A 15 -8.09 2.23 -18.59
CA ASP A 15 -9.43 2.37 -19.19
C ASP A 15 -10.47 2.98 -18.22
N ARG A 16 -10.02 3.56 -17.10
CA ARG A 16 -10.90 4.19 -16.11
C ARG A 16 -11.13 5.66 -16.45
N GLU A 17 -12.25 6.23 -16.00
CA GLU A 17 -12.53 7.66 -16.12
C GLU A 17 -11.62 8.48 -15.22
N ASP A 18 -11.39 7.98 -14.00
CA ASP A 18 -10.57 8.65 -12.97
C ASP A 18 -9.44 7.74 -12.49
N ASN A 19 -8.28 8.33 -12.22
CA ASN A 19 -7.18 7.65 -11.54
C ASN A 19 -7.28 7.84 -10.03
N GLN A 20 -7.63 6.77 -9.31
CA GLN A 20 -7.71 6.76 -7.85
C GLN A 20 -6.43 6.26 -7.19
N ASP A 21 -5.47 5.78 -7.98
CA ASP A 21 -4.18 5.33 -7.48
C ASP A 21 -3.26 6.51 -7.19
N ARG A 22 -2.41 6.35 -6.19
CA ARG A 22 -1.31 7.27 -5.89
C ARG A 22 -0.03 6.50 -5.71
N VAL A 23 1.00 7.03 -6.31
CA VAL A 23 2.39 6.60 -6.13
C VAL A 23 3.16 7.77 -5.55
N ALA A 24 4.00 7.50 -4.58
CA ALA A 24 4.80 8.53 -3.94
C ALA A 24 6.14 7.99 -3.47
N VAL A 25 7.19 8.80 -3.64
CA VAL A 25 8.54 8.49 -3.17
C VAL A 25 9.08 9.68 -2.39
N ALA A 26 9.73 9.39 -1.27
CA ALA A 26 10.57 10.34 -0.56
C ALA A 26 11.95 9.71 -0.35
N SER A 27 13.00 10.46 -0.65
CA SER A 27 14.38 10.01 -0.45
C SER A 27 15.23 11.10 0.22
N GLY A 28 16.22 10.68 0.98
CA GLY A 28 17.17 11.55 1.65
C GLY A 28 18.03 10.78 2.65
N ASP A 29 19.24 11.26 2.89
CA ASP A 29 20.18 10.71 3.88
C ASP A 29 20.43 9.20 3.74
N GLY A 30 20.53 8.71 2.50
CA GLY A 30 20.79 7.29 2.21
C GLY A 30 19.60 6.36 2.49
N ALA A 31 18.39 6.90 2.57
CA ALA A 31 17.14 6.15 2.71
C ALA A 31 16.10 6.60 1.69
N ALA A 32 15.19 5.71 1.33
CA ALA A 32 14.04 6.01 0.49
C ALA A 32 12.79 5.28 0.99
N LEU A 33 11.66 5.98 0.97
CA LEU A 33 10.34 5.43 1.23
C LEU A 33 9.53 5.45 -0.06
N LEU A 34 9.02 4.30 -0.47
CA LEU A 34 8.17 4.13 -1.63
C LEU A 34 6.78 3.71 -1.16
N VAL A 35 5.76 4.37 -1.68
CA VAL A 35 4.36 4.12 -1.31
C VAL A 35 3.51 4.00 -2.57
N VAL A 36 2.68 2.97 -2.62
CA VAL A 36 1.62 2.80 -3.62
C VAL A 36 0.31 2.61 -2.88
N MET A 37 -0.71 3.33 -3.27
CA MET A 37 -2.06 3.22 -2.72
C MET A 37 -3.09 3.19 -3.85
N ASP A 38 -3.97 2.20 -3.83
CA ASP A 38 -5.14 2.07 -4.70
C ASP A 38 -6.39 2.52 -3.93
N GLY A 39 -7.00 3.60 -4.38
CA GLY A 39 -8.14 4.20 -3.74
C GLY A 39 -9.45 3.49 -4.05
N MET A 40 -10.24 3.18 -3.02
CA MET A 40 -11.54 2.52 -3.11
C MET A 40 -12.63 3.38 -2.45
N GLY A 41 -13.89 3.20 -2.85
CA GLY A 41 -15.03 3.92 -2.25
C GLY A 41 -15.73 4.90 -3.20
N GLY A 42 -15.61 4.65 -4.51
CA GLY A 42 -16.26 5.42 -5.59
C GLY A 42 -15.63 6.80 -5.83
N HIS A 43 -15.27 7.04 -7.09
CA HIS A 43 -14.75 8.29 -7.66
C HIS A 43 -13.84 9.15 -6.74
N ALA A 44 -14.34 10.30 -6.27
CA ALA A 44 -13.53 11.29 -5.54
C ALA A 44 -13.02 10.82 -4.17
N TYR A 45 -13.71 9.91 -3.51
CA TYR A 45 -13.35 9.53 -2.15
C TYR A 45 -12.16 8.55 -2.10
N GLY A 46 -12.07 7.62 -3.06
CA GLY A 46 -10.93 6.72 -3.19
C GLY A 46 -9.63 7.49 -3.47
N ALA A 47 -9.64 8.41 -4.43
CA ALA A 47 -8.50 9.26 -4.73
C ALA A 47 -8.04 10.08 -3.53
N ARG A 48 -8.98 10.63 -2.73
CA ARG A 48 -8.67 11.37 -1.50
C ARG A 48 -8.09 10.49 -0.41
N ALA A 49 -8.55 9.24 -0.28
CA ALA A 49 -7.98 8.28 0.66
C ALA A 49 -6.52 8.00 0.33
N ALA A 50 -6.23 7.67 -0.93
CA ALA A 50 -4.88 7.39 -1.40
C ALA A 50 -3.95 8.62 -1.26
N GLU A 51 -4.41 9.81 -1.63
CA GLU A 51 -3.64 11.05 -1.49
C GLU A 51 -3.33 11.36 -0.02
N THR A 52 -4.33 11.26 0.86
CA THR A 52 -4.18 11.54 2.30
C THR A 52 -3.20 10.54 2.94
N GLY A 53 -3.33 9.25 2.61
CA GLY A 53 -2.43 8.22 3.12
C GLY A 53 -0.99 8.44 2.68
N CYS A 54 -0.75 8.67 1.39
CA CYS A 54 0.58 8.99 0.86
C CYS A 54 1.19 10.21 1.56
N LYS A 55 0.43 11.30 1.66
CA LYS A 55 0.89 12.54 2.31
C LYS A 55 1.37 12.29 3.73
N VAL A 56 0.55 11.63 4.55
CA VAL A 56 0.88 11.33 5.96
C VAL A 56 2.15 10.49 6.07
N MET A 57 2.30 9.45 5.25
CA MET A 57 3.46 8.57 5.28
C MET A 57 4.74 9.31 4.87
N LEU A 58 4.68 10.15 3.83
CA LEU A 58 5.83 10.94 3.38
C LEU A 58 6.23 12.02 4.41
N GLU A 59 5.27 12.68 5.05
CA GLU A 59 5.53 13.67 6.10
C GLU A 59 6.21 13.02 7.31
N LEU A 60 5.73 11.85 7.75
CA LEU A 60 6.38 11.08 8.82
C LEU A 60 7.80 10.68 8.45
N PHE A 61 8.02 10.20 7.23
CA PHE A 61 9.36 9.83 6.77
C PHE A 61 10.30 11.02 6.74
N ARG A 62 9.85 12.17 6.21
CA ARG A 62 10.68 13.40 6.15
C ARG A 62 11.05 13.94 7.53
N ALA A 63 10.13 13.83 8.49
CA ALA A 63 10.34 14.30 9.86
C ALA A 63 11.24 13.38 10.70
N ALA A 64 11.31 12.10 10.37
CA ALA A 64 12.07 11.13 11.13
C ALA A 64 13.59 11.25 10.85
N PRO A 65 14.47 11.13 11.87
CA PRO A 65 15.91 11.08 11.66
C PRO A 65 16.33 9.82 10.87
N LYS A 66 17.38 9.94 10.04
CA LYS A 66 17.92 8.81 9.26
C LYS A 66 19.35 8.47 9.74
N PRO A 67 19.73 7.20 9.64
CA PRO A 67 18.88 6.06 9.28
C PRO A 67 17.84 5.79 10.37
N LEU A 68 16.68 5.28 9.96
CA LEU A 68 15.64 4.87 10.90
C LEU A 68 16.16 3.74 11.77
N PHE A 69 16.02 3.88 13.09
CA PHE A 69 16.49 2.89 14.06
C PHE A 69 15.65 1.61 14.05
N ASP A 70 14.34 1.77 13.94
CA ASP A 70 13.37 0.67 13.85
C ASP A 70 12.54 0.80 12.56
N PRO A 71 13.00 0.22 11.45
CA PRO A 71 12.29 0.26 10.17
C PRO A 71 10.89 -0.35 10.21
N LEU A 72 10.71 -1.48 10.88
CA LEU A 72 9.40 -2.15 10.95
C LEU A 72 8.43 -1.39 11.84
N GLY A 73 8.88 -0.89 12.97
CA GLY A 73 8.07 -0.02 13.83
C GLY A 73 7.66 1.27 13.12
N PHE A 74 8.56 1.85 12.31
CA PHE A 74 8.22 3.00 11.47
C PHE A 74 7.13 2.67 10.45
N LEU A 75 7.24 1.55 9.72
CA LEU A 75 6.23 1.14 8.74
C LEU A 75 4.87 0.91 9.41
N HIS A 76 4.86 0.26 10.58
CA HIS A 76 3.63 0.06 11.34
C HIS A 76 3.00 1.38 11.78
N LEU A 77 3.81 2.30 12.31
CA LEU A 77 3.35 3.64 12.69
C LEU A 77 2.78 4.41 11.49
N ALA A 78 3.47 4.35 10.34
CA ALA A 78 3.05 5.06 9.12
C ALA A 78 1.71 4.54 8.62
N LEU A 79 1.50 3.21 8.58
CA LEU A 79 0.22 2.60 8.23
C LEU A 79 -0.89 3.00 9.21
N GLY A 80 -0.65 2.93 10.51
CA GLY A 80 -1.62 3.30 11.55
C GLY A 80 -2.03 4.79 11.47
N ARG A 81 -1.07 5.68 11.22
CA ARG A 81 -1.34 7.12 11.05
C ARG A 81 -2.12 7.42 9.78
N ALA A 82 -1.76 6.78 8.67
CA ALA A 82 -2.51 6.89 7.42
C ALA A 82 -3.94 6.37 7.58
N HIS A 83 -4.11 5.21 8.24
CA HIS A 83 -5.43 4.65 8.55
C HIS A 83 -6.29 5.65 9.33
N ALA A 84 -5.77 6.18 10.43
CA ALA A 84 -6.50 7.16 11.26
C ALA A 84 -6.88 8.42 10.47
N ALA A 85 -5.97 8.92 9.61
CA ALA A 85 -6.24 10.09 8.78
C ALA A 85 -7.33 9.83 7.73
N VAL A 86 -7.33 8.65 7.10
CA VAL A 86 -8.36 8.27 6.12
C VAL A 86 -9.71 8.04 6.80
N VAL A 87 -9.75 7.38 7.97
CA VAL A 87 -10.97 7.23 8.78
C VAL A 87 -11.58 8.61 9.08
N ALA A 88 -10.75 9.57 9.47
CA ALA A 88 -11.21 10.93 9.79
C ALA A 88 -11.90 11.63 8.61
N LEU A 89 -11.53 11.34 7.36
CA LEU A 89 -12.21 11.88 6.17
C LEU A 89 -13.65 11.38 6.03
N GLY A 90 -13.94 10.18 6.51
CA GLY A 90 -15.20 9.50 6.34
C GLY A 90 -16.17 9.58 7.52
N THR A 91 -15.82 10.25 8.63
CA THR A 91 -16.60 10.22 9.88
C THR A 91 -18.05 10.70 9.76
N ARG A 92 -18.33 11.55 8.78
CA ARG A 92 -19.69 12.09 8.52
C ARG A 92 -20.37 11.46 7.31
N LEU A 93 -19.75 10.47 6.69
CA LEU A 93 -20.28 9.80 5.51
C LEU A 93 -20.97 8.49 5.88
N ALA A 94 -21.93 8.08 5.07
CA ALA A 94 -22.50 6.73 5.12
C ALA A 94 -21.39 5.69 4.90
N VAL A 95 -21.56 4.50 5.47
CA VAL A 95 -20.50 3.46 5.50
C VAL A 95 -19.99 3.08 4.11
N ASP A 96 -20.89 3.00 3.15
CA ASP A 96 -20.63 2.68 1.74
C ASP A 96 -19.85 3.78 0.98
N LEU A 97 -19.92 5.02 1.48
CA LEU A 97 -19.24 6.19 0.90
C LEU A 97 -17.91 6.52 1.60
N ARG A 98 -17.54 5.79 2.65
CA ARG A 98 -16.31 6.08 3.41
C ARG A 98 -15.08 5.84 2.54
N PRO A 99 -14.12 6.80 2.56
CA PRO A 99 -12.86 6.68 1.84
C PRO A 99 -12.06 5.46 2.31
N ARG A 100 -11.55 4.68 1.37
CA ARG A 100 -10.70 3.53 1.65
C ARG A 100 -9.60 3.45 0.62
N ALA A 101 -8.51 2.79 0.97
CA ALA A 101 -7.45 2.50 0.03
C ALA A 101 -6.68 1.24 0.44
N THR A 102 -6.10 0.53 -0.51
CA THR A 102 -5.03 -0.42 -0.24
C THR A 102 -3.72 0.33 -0.03
N CYS A 103 -2.71 -0.32 0.46
CA CYS A 103 -1.38 0.26 0.61
C CYS A 103 -0.30 -0.79 0.44
N ALA A 104 0.72 -0.48 -0.34
CA ALA A 104 2.01 -1.16 -0.34
C ALA A 104 3.10 -0.13 -0.05
N ILE A 105 3.86 -0.33 1.01
CA ILE A 105 4.91 0.59 1.47
C ILE A 105 6.23 -0.15 1.62
N CYS A 106 7.31 0.44 1.10
CA CYS A 106 8.66 -0.11 1.18
C CYS A 106 9.64 0.96 1.64
N LEU A 107 10.42 0.64 2.64
CA LEU A 107 11.54 1.44 3.12
C LEU A 107 12.83 0.77 2.68
N VAL A 108 13.70 1.52 2.02
CA VAL A 108 15.05 1.10 1.66
C VAL A 108 16.03 2.00 2.39
N GLN A 109 16.95 1.42 3.13
CA GLN A 109 18.08 2.15 3.71
C GLN A 109 19.30 1.24 3.83
N ARG A 110 20.50 1.80 3.62
CA ARG A 110 21.74 1.03 3.55
C ARG A 110 21.63 -0.03 2.44
N SER A 111 21.79 -1.32 2.77
CA SER A 111 21.68 -2.45 1.83
C SER A 111 20.46 -3.34 2.09
N GLU A 112 19.48 -2.82 2.81
CA GLU A 112 18.31 -3.57 3.28
C GLU A 112 17.01 -2.88 2.85
N ALA A 113 15.97 -3.69 2.68
CA ALA A 113 14.63 -3.23 2.39
C ALA A 113 13.63 -3.90 3.33
N TRP A 114 12.72 -3.11 3.85
CA TRP A 114 11.59 -3.54 4.67
C TRP A 114 10.30 -3.10 4.01
N TRP A 115 9.28 -3.91 4.08
CA TRP A 115 7.98 -3.58 3.49
C TRP A 115 6.83 -4.05 4.36
N ALA A 116 5.71 -3.38 4.19
CA ALA A 116 4.43 -3.74 4.75
C ALA A 116 3.33 -3.45 3.72
N HIS A 117 2.17 -4.05 3.89
CA HIS A 117 1.04 -3.79 3.00
C HIS A 117 -0.30 -4.02 3.71
N VAL A 118 -1.35 -3.42 3.16
CA VAL A 118 -2.75 -3.64 3.53
C VAL A 118 -3.55 -3.70 2.23
N GLY A 119 -4.28 -4.80 2.02
CA GLY A 119 -5.05 -5.04 0.81
C GLY A 119 -4.32 -5.91 -0.20
N ASP A 120 -4.57 -5.68 -1.48
CA ASP A 120 -4.09 -6.44 -2.63
C ASP A 120 -3.06 -5.70 -3.50
N SER A 121 -2.66 -4.49 -3.11
CA SER A 121 -1.46 -3.85 -3.65
C SER A 121 -0.21 -4.60 -3.21
N ARG A 122 0.72 -4.86 -4.15
CA ARG A 122 1.80 -5.80 -3.92
C ARG A 122 3.18 -5.16 -3.93
N VAL A 123 4.08 -5.69 -3.11
CA VAL A 123 5.52 -5.51 -3.21
C VAL A 123 6.15 -6.76 -3.78
N TYR A 124 6.99 -6.60 -4.79
CA TYR A 124 7.82 -7.66 -5.37
C TYR A 124 9.28 -7.34 -5.12
N HIS A 125 10.01 -8.28 -4.54
CA HIS A 125 11.46 -8.22 -4.44
C HIS A 125 12.07 -9.07 -5.54
N LEU A 126 12.78 -8.41 -6.45
CA LEU A 126 13.48 -9.07 -7.55
C LEU A 126 15.00 -9.02 -7.30
N ARG A 127 15.69 -10.08 -7.67
CA ARG A 127 17.15 -10.14 -7.67
C ARG A 127 17.61 -10.91 -8.90
N ASN A 128 18.52 -10.32 -9.68
CA ASN A 128 19.03 -10.92 -10.91
C ASN A 128 17.91 -11.37 -11.87
N GLY A 129 16.85 -10.54 -12.03
CA GLY A 129 15.72 -10.84 -12.90
C GLY A 129 14.72 -11.86 -12.37
N THR A 130 14.91 -12.37 -11.16
CA THR A 130 14.04 -13.39 -10.55
C THR A 130 13.30 -12.80 -9.34
N VAL A 131 12.02 -13.13 -9.20
CA VAL A 131 11.23 -12.78 -8.01
C VAL A 131 11.67 -13.66 -6.84
N VAL A 132 12.28 -13.07 -5.82
CA VAL A 132 12.72 -13.76 -4.59
C VAL A 132 11.70 -13.69 -3.46
N ALA A 133 10.85 -12.66 -3.44
CA ALA A 133 9.77 -12.52 -2.49
C ALA A 133 8.64 -11.66 -3.06
N ARG A 134 7.43 -11.88 -2.58
CA ARG A 134 6.23 -11.13 -2.92
C ARG A 134 5.30 -11.08 -1.70
N THR A 135 4.60 -9.97 -1.50
CA THR A 135 3.50 -9.91 -0.54
C THR A 135 2.33 -10.79 -0.98
N ARG A 136 1.54 -11.25 -0.03
CA ARG A 136 0.30 -11.98 -0.29
C ARG A 136 -0.88 -11.03 -0.08
N ASP A 137 -1.86 -11.11 -0.97
CA ASP A 137 -3.02 -10.23 -0.93
C ASP A 137 -3.88 -10.48 0.33
N HIS A 138 -4.39 -9.42 0.93
CA HIS A 138 -5.47 -9.52 1.89
C HIS A 138 -6.81 -9.51 1.14
N SER A 139 -7.04 -10.55 0.35
CA SER A 139 -8.24 -10.73 -0.46
C SER A 139 -8.92 -12.05 -0.13
N HIS A 140 -10.23 -12.11 -0.38
CA HIS A 140 -11.04 -13.30 -0.11
C HIS A 140 -10.55 -14.52 -0.90
N VAL A 141 -10.18 -14.34 -2.16
CA VAL A 141 -9.68 -15.46 -2.99
C VAL A 141 -8.32 -15.98 -2.53
N GLU A 142 -7.45 -15.13 -2.01
CA GLU A 142 -6.18 -15.55 -1.41
C GLU A 142 -6.43 -16.36 -0.11
N GLN A 143 -7.43 -15.97 0.68
CA GLN A 143 -7.85 -16.74 1.85
C GLN A 143 -8.38 -18.12 1.44
N LEU A 144 -9.30 -18.21 0.48
CA LEU A 144 -9.83 -19.47 -0.03
C LEU A 144 -8.76 -20.39 -0.60
N LEU A 145 -7.76 -19.83 -1.30
CA LEU A 145 -6.61 -20.59 -1.80
C LEU A 145 -5.80 -21.19 -0.64
N ARG A 146 -5.53 -20.40 0.40
CA ARG A 146 -4.80 -20.88 1.60
C ARG A 146 -5.52 -21.96 2.36
N GLU A 147 -6.85 -21.90 2.40
CA GLU A 147 -7.72 -22.90 3.03
C GLU A 147 -7.88 -24.16 2.16
N GLY A 148 -7.38 -24.13 0.92
CA GLY A 148 -7.53 -25.22 -0.03
C GLY A 148 -8.95 -25.36 -0.61
N SER A 149 -9.79 -24.32 -0.44
CA SER A 149 -11.17 -24.29 -0.92
C SER A 149 -11.25 -24.03 -2.43
N ILE A 150 -10.24 -23.39 -3.00
CA ILE A 150 -10.07 -23.18 -4.45
C ILE A 150 -8.61 -23.43 -4.86
N ARG A 151 -8.40 -23.68 -6.15
CA ARG A 151 -7.07 -23.76 -6.77
C ARG A 151 -6.64 -22.41 -7.32
N GLU A 152 -5.33 -22.27 -7.61
CA GLU A 152 -4.76 -21.01 -8.13
C GLU A 152 -5.38 -20.62 -9.49
N ASP A 153 -5.68 -21.59 -10.35
CA ASP A 153 -6.31 -21.37 -11.66
C ASP A 153 -7.77 -20.90 -11.55
N GLU A 154 -8.42 -21.12 -10.41
CA GLU A 154 -9.82 -20.70 -10.15
C GLU A 154 -9.92 -19.26 -9.62
N MET A 155 -8.82 -18.68 -9.11
CA MET A 155 -8.83 -17.35 -8.50
C MET A 155 -9.33 -16.25 -9.44
N GLN A 156 -8.85 -16.24 -10.70
CA GLN A 156 -9.19 -15.20 -11.67
C GLN A 156 -10.68 -15.24 -12.09
N GLY A 157 -11.28 -16.42 -12.13
CA GLY A 157 -12.69 -16.61 -12.45
C GLY A 157 -13.64 -16.47 -11.28
N HIS A 158 -13.13 -16.34 -10.05
CA HIS A 158 -13.96 -16.34 -8.86
C HIS A 158 -14.84 -15.09 -8.75
N PRO A 159 -16.15 -15.20 -8.38
CA PRO A 159 -17.03 -14.05 -8.23
C PRO A 159 -16.52 -12.98 -7.26
N MET A 160 -15.84 -13.41 -6.19
CA MET A 160 -15.28 -12.54 -5.15
C MET A 160 -13.81 -12.15 -5.41
N ARG A 161 -13.27 -12.28 -6.62
CA ARG A 161 -11.86 -12.02 -6.93
C ARG A 161 -11.40 -10.59 -6.59
N ASN A 162 -12.33 -9.64 -6.62
CA ASN A 162 -12.06 -8.22 -6.32
C ASN A 162 -12.40 -7.83 -4.86
N TYR A 163 -12.74 -8.81 -4.01
CA TYR A 163 -13.10 -8.52 -2.63
C TYR A 163 -11.85 -8.44 -1.75
N VAL A 164 -11.55 -7.22 -1.27
CA VAL A 164 -10.43 -6.92 -0.38
C VAL A 164 -10.89 -7.02 1.07
N GLU A 165 -10.24 -7.86 1.87
CA GLU A 165 -10.58 -8.13 3.27
C GLU A 165 -10.13 -7.00 4.21
N CYS A 166 -8.96 -6.41 3.94
CA CYS A 166 -8.35 -5.37 4.77
C CYS A 166 -7.97 -4.16 3.94
N CYS A 167 -8.29 -2.97 4.41
CA CYS A 167 -7.93 -1.72 3.74
C CYS A 167 -7.70 -0.57 4.73
N ILE A 168 -6.90 0.40 4.35
CA ILE A 168 -6.75 1.68 5.03
C ILE A 168 -8.11 2.40 5.03
N GLY A 169 -8.58 2.87 6.17
CA GLY A 169 -9.90 3.51 6.32
C GLY A 169 -11.07 2.51 6.50
N GLY A 170 -10.81 1.19 6.40
CA GLY A 170 -11.80 0.14 6.67
C GLY A 170 -11.98 -0.17 8.16
N GLU A 171 -13.05 -0.86 8.49
CA GLU A 171 -13.25 -1.42 9.84
C GLU A 171 -12.44 -2.73 9.93
N GLY A 172 -11.57 -2.86 10.94
CA GLY A 172 -10.76 -4.07 11.15
C GLY A 172 -9.41 -4.12 10.43
N ALA A 173 -8.85 -2.97 10.05
CA ALA A 173 -7.46 -2.87 9.56
C ALA A 173 -6.45 -2.74 10.70
#